data_08d5fbfb0938de75a3b79667461bc8fc
#
_entry.id   08d5fbfb0938de75a3b79667461bc8fc
#
_cell.length_a   1.000
_cell.length_b   1.000
_cell.length_c   1.000
_cell.angle_alpha   90.00
_cell.angle_beta   90.00
_cell.angle_gamma   90.00
#
_symmetry.space_group_name_H-M   'P 1'
#
loop_
_entity.id
_entity.type
_entity.pdbx_description
1 polymer ?
#
loop_
_entity_poly.entity_id
_entity_poly.type
_entity_poly.pdbx_seq_one_letter_code
_entity_poly.pdbx_strand_id
1 'polypeptide(L)'
;TKNAITITVGDAAPSETEKLFNGTIGSAGSTPTAEEWIASLDLVRDYTDFYQLFISHISQHLEQDSEVLKVYKAAADMAKELMEWVLYIEVPKHLTHYTQGTQARDYKAQVTWVQTCLGTVGNSKYIAYFGGGLKYYNENGNLQDSDVVGTIVGLGDASATQYGPWKSFAGMNRGVIGDAVGPVCPNYGSPSRYNELNILAQNYINEMVIKDTPDAGKQTMLWHCFSSQVKQDSERFLSIVRLNLYLKKFLRPVLNKYIEEPNVWSTWKRIWLEVKPTLDSLVDEDAMTEYTWMGDQDATSWDDLSVNN
;
A
#
# COMPACT_ATOMS: atom_id res chain seq x y z
N THR A 1 -0.53 18.49 -8.70
CA THR A 1 0.67 18.22 -7.88
C THR A 1 0.23 18.32 -6.44
N LYS A 2 -0.16 17.23 -5.81
CA LYS A 2 -0.53 17.17 -4.40
C LYS A 2 0.42 16.27 -3.67
N ASN A 3 1.04 16.83 -2.70
CA ASN A 3 2.05 16.47 -1.77
C ASN A 3 1.95 15.02 -1.24
N ALA A 4 2.90 14.19 -1.65
CA ALA A 4 3.29 13.06 -0.84
C ALA A 4 4.09 13.62 0.35
N ILE A 5 3.63 13.40 1.58
CA ILE A 5 4.42 13.69 2.77
C ILE A 5 5.38 12.52 2.92
N THR A 6 6.59 12.71 2.42
CA THR A 6 7.69 11.80 2.72
C THR A 6 8.30 12.28 4.02
N ILE A 7 8.12 11.54 5.10
CA ILE A 7 8.91 11.75 6.33
C ILE A 7 10.26 11.12 6.04
N THR A 8 11.17 11.90 5.49
CA THR A 8 12.57 11.51 5.33
C THR A 8 13.30 11.94 6.59
N VAL A 9 13.65 11.01 7.44
CA VAL A 9 14.67 11.25 8.45
C VAL A 9 16.00 11.22 7.69
N GLY A 10 16.53 12.40 7.37
CA GLY A 10 17.68 12.52 6.50
C GLY A 10 18.98 12.14 7.19
N ASP A 11 19.63 11.11 6.71
CA ASP A 11 21.07 10.89 6.85
C ASP A 11 21.80 11.52 5.65
N ALA A 12 21.71 12.82 5.49
CA ALA A 12 22.64 13.56 4.64
C ALA A 12 23.56 14.35 5.55
N ALA A 13 24.79 13.88 5.72
CA ALA A 13 25.84 14.74 6.23
C ALA A 13 25.93 15.95 5.28
N PRO A 14 25.85 17.21 5.78
CA PRO A 14 25.93 18.38 4.94
C PRO A 14 27.28 18.38 4.22
N SER A 15 27.24 18.61 2.91
CA SER A 15 28.45 18.70 2.09
C SER A 15 29.35 19.84 2.62
N GLU A 16 30.67 19.70 2.52
CA GLU A 16 31.63 20.68 3.04
C GLU A 16 31.50 22.11 2.47
N THR A 17 30.63 22.32 1.51
CA THR A 17 30.35 23.63 0.87
C THR A 17 29.36 24.48 1.63
N GLU A 18 28.66 23.96 2.64
CA GLU A 18 27.68 24.73 3.44
C GLU A 18 28.24 25.38 4.70
N LYS A 19 29.55 25.60 4.78
CA LYS A 19 30.21 26.29 5.90
C LYS A 19 29.94 27.81 5.99
N LEU A 20 28.83 28.29 5.46
CA LEU A 20 28.45 29.72 5.55
C LEU A 20 27.59 30.08 6.77
N PHE A 21 27.22 29.10 7.58
CA PHE A 21 26.55 29.37 8.85
C PHE A 21 27.49 29.09 10.02
N ASN A 22 27.85 30.16 10.76
CA ASN A 22 28.55 30.10 12.06
C ASN A 22 27.64 29.53 13.16
N GLY A 23 26.95 28.43 12.87
CA GLY A 23 26.16 27.67 13.84
C GLY A 23 26.94 26.45 14.27
N THR A 24 26.80 26.04 15.51
CA THR A 24 27.24 24.76 16.00
C THR A 24 26.66 23.67 15.09
N ILE A 25 27.49 22.83 14.50
CA ILE A 25 27.03 21.68 13.72
C ILE A 25 26.15 20.87 14.68
N GLY A 26 24.85 20.77 14.40
CA GLY A 26 23.97 19.90 15.14
C GLY A 26 24.48 18.48 15.04
N SER A 27 24.52 17.74 16.14
CA SER A 27 24.78 16.31 16.11
C SER A 27 23.71 15.64 15.26
N ALA A 28 24.06 14.70 14.40
CA ALA A 28 23.10 13.74 13.91
C ALA A 28 22.40 13.13 15.12
N GLY A 29 21.09 13.21 15.19
CA GLY A 29 20.31 12.66 16.31
C GLY A 29 20.62 11.17 16.48
N SER A 30 20.29 10.62 17.65
CA SER A 30 20.29 9.17 17.84
C SER A 30 19.29 8.50 16.90
N THR A 31 19.55 7.27 16.51
CA THR A 31 18.59 6.44 15.77
C THR A 31 17.25 6.43 16.51
N PRO A 32 16.11 6.72 15.85
CA PRO A 32 14.82 6.74 16.49
C PRO A 32 14.46 5.39 17.12
N THR A 33 13.88 5.42 18.31
CA THR A 33 13.36 4.23 18.99
C THR A 33 12.00 3.82 18.39
N ALA A 34 11.54 2.60 18.67
CA ALA A 34 10.21 2.16 18.26
C ALA A 34 9.09 3.05 18.83
N GLU A 35 9.25 3.54 20.05
CA GLU A 35 8.29 4.46 20.71
C GLU A 35 8.21 5.81 19.98
N GLU A 36 9.33 6.34 19.52
CA GLU A 36 9.37 7.59 18.74
C GLU A 36 8.72 7.39 17.35
N TRP A 37 8.94 6.23 16.71
CA TRP A 37 8.23 5.87 15.49
C TRP A 37 6.71 5.80 15.73
N ILE A 38 6.27 5.14 16.80
CA ILE A 38 4.85 5.02 17.15
C ILE A 38 4.26 6.41 17.43
N ALA A 39 4.95 7.26 18.17
CA ALA A 39 4.50 8.63 18.44
C ALA A 39 4.36 9.46 17.16
N SER A 40 5.21 9.22 16.14
CA SER A 40 5.10 9.90 14.85
C SER A 40 3.87 9.50 14.05
N LEU A 41 3.31 8.29 14.25
CA LEU A 41 2.09 7.85 13.58
C LEU A 41 0.88 8.70 13.98
N ASP A 42 0.83 9.23 15.21
CA ASP A 42 -0.26 10.10 15.65
C ASP A 42 -0.34 11.40 14.83
N LEU A 43 0.80 11.86 14.29
CA LEU A 43 0.83 13.02 13.39
C LEU A 43 0.12 12.76 12.05
N VAL A 44 0.01 11.49 11.65
CA VAL A 44 -0.64 11.08 10.40
C VAL A 44 -2.11 10.75 10.60
N ARG A 45 -2.56 10.59 11.84
CA ARG A 45 -3.93 10.16 12.18
C ARG A 45 -5.02 11.04 11.58
N ASP A 46 -4.80 12.34 11.56
CA ASP A 46 -5.79 13.32 11.09
C ASP A 46 -5.76 13.56 9.57
N TYR A 47 -4.77 12.97 8.87
CA TYR A 47 -4.66 13.10 7.43
C TYR A 47 -5.40 11.95 6.73
N THR A 48 -6.44 12.30 5.97
CA THR A 48 -7.29 11.34 5.27
C THR A 48 -7.18 11.39 3.75
N ASP A 49 -6.36 12.28 3.19
CA ASP A 49 -6.31 12.53 1.75
C ASP A 49 -5.44 11.56 0.94
N PHE A 50 -4.81 10.58 1.58
CA PHE A 50 -3.98 9.57 0.92
C PHE A 50 -4.61 8.18 1.00
N TYR A 51 -4.22 7.28 0.08
CA TYR A 51 -4.74 5.91 -0.02
C TYR A 51 -3.77 4.85 0.49
N GLN A 52 -2.51 5.19 0.66
CA GLN A 52 -1.43 4.27 0.97
C GLN A 52 -0.52 4.88 2.02
N LEU A 53 -0.23 4.13 3.09
CA LEU A 53 0.78 4.47 4.08
C LEU A 53 1.89 3.43 4.04
N PHE A 54 3.12 3.87 4.12
CA PHE A 54 4.27 2.99 4.29
C PHE A 54 5.29 3.61 5.24
N ILE A 55 6.08 2.76 5.87
CA ILE A 55 7.18 3.18 6.75
C ILE A 55 8.47 2.73 6.06
N SER A 56 9.19 3.71 5.52
CA SER A 56 10.42 3.44 4.79
C SER A 56 11.58 3.13 5.75
N HIS A 57 12.44 2.19 5.35
CA HIS A 57 13.73 1.89 6.00
C HIS A 57 13.65 1.48 7.48
N ILE A 58 12.48 1.15 8.01
CA ILE A 58 12.32 0.84 9.44
C ILE A 58 13.25 -0.31 9.89
N SER A 59 13.43 -1.34 9.07
CA SER A 59 14.30 -2.48 9.35
C SER A 59 15.80 -2.14 9.28
N GLN A 60 16.16 -0.96 8.80
CA GLN A 60 17.55 -0.46 8.80
C GLN A 60 17.85 0.35 10.06
N HIS A 61 16.83 0.94 10.66
CA HIS A 61 16.97 1.77 11.86
C HIS A 61 16.74 0.99 13.16
N LEU A 62 15.87 -0.01 13.12
CA LEU A 62 15.60 -0.89 14.26
C LEU A 62 16.28 -2.24 14.03
N GLU A 63 17.28 -2.55 14.86
CA GLU A 63 18.09 -3.78 14.72
C GLU A 63 17.32 -5.05 15.05
N GLN A 64 16.27 -4.93 15.89
CA GLN A 64 15.50 -6.08 16.35
C GLN A 64 14.16 -6.18 15.63
N ASP A 65 13.88 -7.33 15.04
CA ASP A 65 12.58 -7.60 14.40
C ASP A 65 11.40 -7.38 15.34
N SER A 66 11.56 -7.61 16.64
CA SER A 66 10.53 -7.37 17.64
C SER A 66 10.13 -5.89 17.76
N GLU A 67 11.08 -4.96 17.62
CA GLU A 67 10.82 -3.52 17.65
C GLU A 67 10.16 -3.07 16.34
N VAL A 68 10.63 -3.58 15.22
CA VAL A 68 9.98 -3.39 13.91
C VAL A 68 8.51 -3.83 13.94
N LEU A 69 8.24 -5.00 14.52
CA LEU A 69 6.88 -5.53 14.66
C LEU A 69 5.99 -4.68 15.57
N LYS A 70 6.53 -4.05 16.62
CA LYS A 70 5.76 -3.11 17.47
C LYS A 70 5.26 -1.93 16.66
N VAL A 71 6.13 -1.32 15.84
CA VAL A 71 5.76 -0.18 15.00
C VAL A 71 4.74 -0.58 13.95
N TYR A 72 4.95 -1.69 13.24
CA TYR A 72 3.97 -2.18 12.27
C TYR A 72 2.64 -2.55 12.92
N LYS A 73 2.65 -3.07 14.16
CA LYS A 73 1.41 -3.32 14.90
C LYS A 73 0.63 -2.03 15.16
N ALA A 74 1.29 -1.00 15.66
CA ALA A 74 0.64 0.28 15.90
C ALA A 74 0.06 0.90 14.62
N ALA A 75 0.84 0.89 13.52
CA ALA A 75 0.36 1.36 12.23
C ALA A 75 -0.81 0.53 11.68
N ALA A 76 -0.78 -0.79 11.86
CA ALA A 76 -1.85 -1.68 11.41
C ALA A 76 -3.13 -1.52 12.24
N ASP A 77 -3.01 -1.34 13.54
CA ASP A 77 -4.16 -1.08 14.40
C ASP A 77 -4.82 0.24 14.01
N MET A 78 -4.01 1.29 13.71
CA MET A 78 -4.51 2.55 13.19
C MET A 78 -5.17 2.38 11.81
N ALA A 79 -4.59 1.61 10.89
CA ALA A 79 -5.19 1.34 9.58
C ALA A 79 -6.56 0.66 9.67
N LYS A 80 -6.71 -0.26 10.62
CA LYS A 80 -7.98 -0.98 10.88
C LYS A 80 -9.01 -0.08 11.55
N GLU A 81 -8.58 0.80 12.45
CA GLU A 81 -9.44 1.75 13.15
C GLU A 81 -10.00 2.81 12.20
N LEU A 82 -9.11 3.47 11.47
CA LEU A 82 -9.48 4.59 10.60
C LEU A 82 -10.14 4.14 9.29
N MET A 83 -9.66 3.03 8.72
CA MET A 83 -10.11 2.51 7.41
C MET A 83 -10.02 3.56 6.29
N GLU A 84 -9.00 4.43 6.32
CA GLU A 84 -8.82 5.53 5.36
C GLU A 84 -7.75 5.24 4.31
N TRP A 85 -6.86 4.29 4.58
CA TRP A 85 -5.72 3.94 3.75
C TRP A 85 -5.29 2.49 3.98
N VAL A 86 -4.43 2.00 3.11
CA VAL A 86 -3.82 0.67 3.22
C VAL A 86 -2.39 0.82 3.70
N LEU A 87 -2.02 0.06 4.73
CA LEU A 87 -0.65 -0.05 5.19
C LEU A 87 0.14 -1.03 4.32
N TYR A 88 1.24 -0.56 3.75
CA TYR A 88 2.19 -1.37 3.01
C TYR A 88 3.37 -1.72 3.91
N ILE A 89 3.53 -3.00 4.16
CA ILE A 89 4.58 -3.56 5.01
C ILE A 89 5.63 -4.22 4.12
N GLU A 90 6.87 -3.83 4.30
CA GLU A 90 7.99 -4.45 3.61
C GLU A 90 8.55 -5.63 4.40
N VAL A 91 8.80 -6.73 3.71
CA VAL A 91 9.57 -7.83 4.28
C VAL A 91 11.02 -7.37 4.47
N PRO A 92 11.61 -7.52 5.66
CA PRO A 92 12.93 -6.99 5.96
C PRO A 92 14.00 -7.39 4.95
N LYS A 93 14.83 -6.43 4.58
CA LYS A 93 15.86 -6.57 3.56
C LYS A 93 16.82 -7.75 3.82
N HIS A 94 17.18 -8.01 5.07
CA HIS A 94 18.05 -9.11 5.43
C HIS A 94 17.46 -10.50 5.14
N LEU A 95 16.12 -10.61 5.00
CA LEU A 95 15.43 -11.84 4.62
C LEU A 95 15.30 -12.01 3.11
N THR A 96 15.40 -10.93 2.34
CA THR A 96 15.25 -10.94 0.88
C THR A 96 16.58 -10.90 0.14
N HIS A 97 17.64 -10.34 0.75
CA HIS A 97 18.94 -10.15 0.11
C HIS A 97 19.69 -11.45 -0.10
N TYR A 98 20.18 -11.63 -1.32
CA TYR A 98 21.13 -12.69 -1.64
C TYR A 98 22.56 -12.24 -1.28
N THR A 99 23.18 -12.88 -0.29
CA THR A 99 24.59 -12.71 -0.01
C THR A 99 25.38 -13.75 -0.78
N GLN A 100 26.30 -13.32 -1.64
CA GLN A 100 27.15 -14.20 -2.43
C GLN A 100 27.89 -15.18 -1.51
N GLY A 101 27.72 -16.50 -1.74
CA GLY A 101 28.36 -17.56 -0.96
C GLY A 101 27.48 -18.22 0.11
N THR A 102 26.34 -17.66 0.47
CA THR A 102 25.32 -18.36 1.24
C THR A 102 24.24 -18.90 0.32
N GLN A 103 23.81 -20.13 0.55
CA GLN A 103 22.71 -20.78 -0.19
C GLN A 103 21.54 -19.82 -0.35
N ALA A 104 20.95 -19.84 -1.53
CA ALA A 104 19.80 -19.02 -1.92
C ALA A 104 18.85 -18.81 -0.73
N ARG A 105 18.63 -17.56 -0.35
CA ARG A 105 17.65 -17.29 0.70
C ARG A 105 16.33 -17.85 0.26
N ASP A 106 15.89 -18.77 1.07
CA ASP A 106 14.70 -19.54 0.82
C ASP A 106 13.50 -18.58 1.03
N TYR A 107 12.54 -18.60 0.12
CA TYR A 107 11.23 -17.99 0.28
C TYR A 107 10.61 -18.29 1.65
N LYS A 108 11.00 -19.39 2.30
CA LYS A 108 10.56 -19.79 3.63
C LYS A 108 10.87 -18.76 4.72
N ALA A 109 12.01 -18.06 4.64
CA ALA A 109 12.35 -17.01 5.60
C ALA A 109 11.36 -15.86 5.53
N GLN A 110 11.00 -15.42 4.33
CA GLN A 110 9.99 -14.41 4.10
C GLN A 110 8.61 -14.87 4.63
N VAL A 111 8.21 -16.09 4.30
CA VAL A 111 6.94 -16.67 4.76
C VAL A 111 6.89 -16.75 6.29
N THR A 112 7.96 -17.23 6.94
CA THR A 112 8.03 -17.32 8.40
C THR A 112 7.89 -15.95 9.06
N TRP A 113 8.57 -14.94 8.51
CA TRP A 113 8.48 -13.57 9.04
C TRP A 113 7.07 -13.01 8.88
N VAL A 114 6.46 -13.14 7.69
CA VAL A 114 5.08 -12.66 7.47
C VAL A 114 4.08 -13.40 8.35
N GLN A 115 4.24 -14.69 8.57
CA GLN A 115 3.38 -15.43 9.52
C GLN A 115 3.54 -14.93 10.96
N THR A 116 4.75 -14.56 11.38
CA THR A 116 4.99 -13.91 12.67
C THR A 116 4.31 -12.53 12.73
N CYS A 117 4.41 -11.74 11.65
CA CYS A 117 3.67 -10.48 11.52
C CYS A 117 2.16 -10.70 11.64
N LEU A 118 1.61 -11.67 10.92
CA LEU A 118 0.18 -11.97 10.95
C LEU A 118 -0.29 -12.37 12.36
N GLY A 119 0.55 -13.10 13.12
CA GLY A 119 0.29 -13.42 14.53
C GLY A 119 0.24 -12.18 15.44
N THR A 120 1.03 -11.14 15.13
CA THR A 120 1.15 -9.93 15.94
C THR A 120 0.23 -8.81 15.45
N VAL A 121 0.26 -8.56 14.16
CA VAL A 121 -0.46 -7.46 13.47
C VAL A 121 -1.89 -7.85 13.11
N GLY A 122 -2.13 -9.13 12.84
CA GLY A 122 -3.40 -9.68 12.37
C GLY A 122 -3.64 -9.43 10.88
N ASN A 123 -4.62 -10.15 10.33
CA ASN A 123 -5.05 -10.03 8.94
C ASN A 123 -6.02 -8.86 8.74
N SER A 124 -5.93 -8.18 7.60
CA SER A 124 -6.89 -7.14 7.22
C SER A 124 -6.79 -6.82 5.73
N LYS A 125 -7.90 -6.39 5.13
CA LYS A 125 -7.91 -5.80 3.80
C LYS A 125 -7.12 -4.48 3.72
N TYR A 126 -6.88 -3.83 4.84
CA TYR A 126 -6.11 -2.58 4.94
C TYR A 126 -4.61 -2.80 5.17
N ILE A 127 -4.12 -4.03 4.99
CA ILE A 127 -2.70 -4.38 5.16
C ILE A 127 -2.25 -5.19 3.96
N ALA A 128 -1.09 -4.85 3.40
CA ALA A 128 -0.45 -5.60 2.32
C ALA A 128 1.04 -5.77 2.59
N TYR A 129 1.56 -6.97 2.31
CA TYR A 129 2.98 -7.31 2.48
C TYR A 129 3.67 -7.35 1.12
N PHE A 130 4.85 -6.74 1.05
CA PHE A 130 5.68 -6.72 -0.16
C PHE A 130 7.06 -7.28 0.14
N GLY A 131 7.52 -8.17 -0.72
CA GLY A 131 8.83 -8.80 -0.62
C GLY A 131 9.73 -8.43 -1.78
N GLY A 132 10.93 -8.99 -1.76
CA GLY A 132 11.82 -9.02 -2.90
C GLY A 132 12.89 -7.95 -2.97
N GLY A 133 12.71 -6.74 -2.47
CA GLY A 133 13.64 -5.65 -2.70
C GLY A 133 13.94 -5.44 -4.18
N LEU A 134 14.55 -4.34 -4.58
CA LEU A 134 14.86 -4.01 -5.96
C LEU A 134 16.34 -3.61 -6.14
N LYS A 135 16.88 -3.90 -7.31
CA LYS A 135 18.22 -3.50 -7.73
C LYS A 135 18.13 -2.37 -8.73
N TYR A 136 18.86 -1.31 -8.48
CA TYR A 136 18.99 -0.14 -9.34
C TYR A 136 20.45 0.21 -9.59
N TYR A 137 20.72 0.90 -10.68
CA TYR A 137 21.99 1.59 -10.85
C TYR A 137 21.90 2.97 -10.20
N ASN A 138 22.86 3.29 -9.31
CA ASN A 138 22.97 4.63 -8.77
C ASN A 138 23.56 5.62 -9.80
N GLU A 139 23.62 6.89 -9.44
CA GLU A 139 24.16 7.96 -10.29
C GLU A 139 25.60 7.70 -10.79
N ASN A 140 26.39 6.91 -10.04
CA ASN A 140 27.74 6.51 -10.41
C ASN A 140 27.79 5.23 -11.25
N GLY A 141 26.65 4.68 -11.66
CA GLY A 141 26.56 3.43 -12.41
C GLY A 141 26.79 2.16 -11.58
N ASN A 142 26.87 2.25 -10.26
CA ASN A 142 27.01 1.10 -9.39
C ASN A 142 25.66 0.48 -9.06
N LEU A 143 25.59 -0.85 -9.06
CA LEU A 143 24.39 -1.58 -8.70
C LEU A 143 24.15 -1.47 -7.19
N GLN A 144 22.97 -0.99 -6.81
CA GLN A 144 22.53 -0.86 -5.42
C GLN A 144 21.21 -1.59 -5.18
N ASP A 145 21.07 -2.08 -3.96
CA ASP A 145 19.84 -2.68 -3.49
C ASP A 145 18.98 -1.62 -2.79
N SER A 146 17.73 -1.54 -3.15
CA SER A 146 16.76 -0.61 -2.58
C SER A 146 15.56 -1.34 -1.98
N ASP A 147 14.92 -0.68 -1.02
CA ASP A 147 13.64 -1.10 -0.49
C ASP A 147 12.57 -1.00 -1.58
N VAL A 148 11.57 -1.87 -1.48
CA VAL A 148 10.57 -2.02 -2.54
C VAL A 148 9.35 -1.13 -2.34
N VAL A 149 8.97 -0.84 -1.10
CA VAL A 149 7.66 -0.25 -0.79
C VAL A 149 7.51 1.16 -1.36
N GLY A 150 8.57 1.99 -1.31
CA GLY A 150 8.53 3.32 -1.91
C GLY A 150 8.24 3.28 -3.42
N THR A 151 8.88 2.36 -4.13
CA THR A 151 8.64 2.13 -5.57
C THR A 151 7.21 1.64 -5.83
N ILE A 152 6.68 0.75 -4.97
CA ILE A 152 5.32 0.24 -5.06
C ILE A 152 4.30 1.35 -4.87
N VAL A 153 4.51 2.24 -3.91
CA VAL A 153 3.63 3.41 -3.71
C VAL A 153 3.64 4.30 -4.94
N GLY A 154 4.83 4.62 -5.46
CA GLY A 154 4.96 5.40 -6.70
C GLY A 154 4.26 4.74 -7.90
N LEU A 155 4.40 3.43 -8.05
CA LEU A 155 3.71 2.65 -9.09
C LEU A 155 2.18 2.70 -8.92
N GLY A 156 1.71 2.56 -7.67
CA GLY A 156 0.30 2.67 -7.32
C GLY A 156 -0.29 4.04 -7.62
N ASP A 157 0.45 5.12 -7.32
CA ASP A 157 0.02 6.49 -7.56
C ASP A 157 0.05 6.84 -9.06
N ALA A 158 1.08 6.41 -9.78
CA ALA A 158 1.13 6.56 -11.24
C ALA A 158 -0.04 5.85 -11.92
N SER A 159 -0.33 4.61 -11.52
CA SER A 159 -1.48 3.85 -12.03
C SER A 159 -2.80 4.54 -11.67
N ALA A 160 -2.94 5.07 -10.45
CA ALA A 160 -4.15 5.78 -10.04
C ALA A 160 -4.38 7.07 -10.81
N THR A 161 -3.32 7.80 -11.11
CA THR A 161 -3.39 9.05 -11.88
C THR A 161 -3.78 8.79 -13.34
N GLN A 162 -3.30 7.69 -13.93
CA GLN A 162 -3.53 7.39 -15.34
C GLN A 162 -4.82 6.62 -15.60
N TYR A 163 -5.19 5.70 -14.71
CA TYR A 163 -6.26 4.72 -14.95
C TYR A 163 -7.32 4.68 -13.84
N GLY A 164 -7.18 5.48 -12.79
CA GLY A 164 -8.02 5.43 -11.61
C GLY A 164 -7.52 4.47 -10.51
N PRO A 165 -7.86 4.75 -9.24
CA PRO A 165 -7.37 3.98 -8.09
C PRO A 165 -7.88 2.53 -8.05
N TRP A 166 -8.92 2.21 -8.79
CA TRP A 166 -9.54 0.87 -8.90
C TRP A 166 -8.82 -0.07 -9.85
N LYS A 167 -7.92 0.42 -10.70
CA LYS A 167 -7.14 -0.46 -11.57
C LYS A 167 -5.97 -1.07 -10.80
N SER A 168 -5.70 -2.35 -11.07
CA SER A 168 -4.54 -3.04 -10.51
C SER A 168 -3.25 -2.43 -11.04
N PHE A 169 -2.29 -2.19 -10.17
CA PHE A 169 -0.94 -1.75 -10.52
C PHE A 169 0.07 -2.92 -10.48
N ALA A 170 -0.38 -4.13 -10.77
CA ALA A 170 0.44 -5.33 -10.89
C ALA A 170 0.26 -5.98 -12.27
N GLY A 171 1.14 -6.94 -12.58
CA GLY A 171 1.13 -7.69 -13.82
C GLY A 171 1.82 -6.97 -14.98
N MET A 172 1.78 -7.59 -16.16
CA MET A 172 2.56 -7.16 -17.33
C MET A 172 2.21 -5.77 -17.85
N ASN A 173 0.96 -5.35 -17.68
CA ASN A 173 0.49 -4.09 -18.29
C ASN A 173 0.77 -2.85 -17.44
N ARG A 174 0.74 -2.98 -16.10
CA ARG A 174 0.82 -1.84 -15.19
C ARG A 174 1.78 -2.02 -14.03
N GLY A 175 2.30 -3.25 -13.84
CA GLY A 175 3.23 -3.56 -12.76
C GLY A 175 4.70 -3.39 -13.12
N VAL A 176 5.02 -2.94 -14.34
CA VAL A 176 6.40 -2.81 -14.83
C VAL A 176 7.11 -1.64 -14.14
N ILE A 177 8.33 -1.90 -13.69
CA ILE A 177 9.21 -0.93 -13.05
C ILE A 177 10.41 -0.70 -13.99
N GLY A 178 10.34 0.38 -14.76
CA GLY A 178 11.26 0.63 -15.88
C GLY A 178 12.73 0.77 -15.48
N ASP A 179 13.02 1.34 -14.32
CA ASP A 179 14.39 1.64 -13.88
C ASP A 179 15.02 0.52 -13.05
N ALA A 180 14.25 -0.51 -12.67
CA ALA A 180 14.75 -1.61 -11.86
C ALA A 180 15.45 -2.66 -12.73
N VAL A 181 16.66 -3.03 -12.35
CA VAL A 181 17.46 -4.11 -12.97
C VAL A 181 16.86 -5.49 -12.67
N GLY A 182 16.27 -5.65 -11.49
CA GLY A 182 15.66 -6.90 -11.06
C GLY A 182 15.36 -6.93 -9.57
N PRO A 183 14.73 -8.01 -9.08
CA PRO A 183 14.57 -8.24 -7.66
C PRO A 183 15.92 -8.57 -7.00
N VAL A 184 16.06 -8.24 -5.73
CA VAL A 184 17.22 -8.63 -4.91
C VAL A 184 17.18 -10.12 -4.58
N CYS A 185 15.97 -10.66 -4.38
CA CYS A 185 15.73 -12.09 -4.20
C CYS A 185 15.89 -12.87 -5.52
N PRO A 186 15.96 -14.21 -5.47
CA PRO A 186 15.89 -15.02 -6.68
C PRO A 186 14.64 -14.68 -7.51
N ASN A 187 14.75 -14.70 -8.83
CA ASN A 187 13.58 -14.48 -9.69
C ASN A 187 12.58 -15.63 -9.57
N TYR A 188 11.59 -15.48 -8.71
CA TYR A 188 10.48 -16.45 -8.56
C TYR A 188 9.54 -16.48 -9.79
N GLY A 189 9.67 -15.53 -10.69
CA GLY A 189 8.97 -15.52 -11.96
C GLY A 189 9.50 -16.50 -13.01
N SER A 190 10.62 -17.18 -12.78
CA SER A 190 11.14 -18.21 -13.67
C SER A 190 10.27 -19.48 -13.58
N PRO A 191 10.12 -20.26 -14.69
CA PRO A 191 9.28 -21.46 -14.70
C PRO A 191 9.64 -22.48 -13.63
N SER A 192 10.93 -22.62 -13.30
CA SER A 192 11.42 -23.55 -12.27
C SER A 192 11.04 -23.15 -10.85
N ARG A 193 10.58 -21.91 -10.63
CA ARG A 193 10.28 -21.34 -9.31
C ARG A 193 8.83 -20.89 -9.13
N TYR A 194 7.94 -21.19 -10.08
CA TYR A 194 6.52 -20.83 -9.96
C TYR A 194 5.83 -21.39 -8.72
N ASN A 195 6.24 -22.56 -8.27
CA ASN A 195 5.70 -23.13 -7.05
C ASN A 195 6.05 -22.28 -5.82
N GLU A 196 7.28 -21.77 -5.75
CA GLU A 196 7.73 -20.87 -4.69
C GLU A 196 6.95 -19.55 -4.73
N LEU A 197 6.76 -18.97 -5.92
CA LEU A 197 5.96 -17.77 -6.12
C LEU A 197 4.50 -17.97 -5.65
N ASN A 198 3.91 -19.12 -5.95
CA ASN A 198 2.56 -19.44 -5.51
C ASN A 198 2.47 -19.57 -3.98
N ILE A 199 3.49 -20.14 -3.34
CA ILE A 199 3.55 -20.24 -1.86
C ILE A 199 3.65 -18.84 -1.25
N LEU A 200 4.48 -17.96 -1.80
CA LEU A 200 4.58 -16.56 -1.36
C LEU A 200 3.22 -15.84 -1.47
N ALA A 201 2.55 -15.98 -2.61
CA ALA A 201 1.23 -15.37 -2.83
C ALA A 201 0.15 -15.94 -1.89
N GLN A 202 0.18 -17.25 -1.59
CA GLN A 202 -0.71 -17.87 -0.61
C GLN A 202 -0.49 -17.34 0.81
N ASN A 203 0.74 -16.90 1.12
CA ASN A 203 1.10 -16.27 2.38
C ASN A 203 1.05 -14.75 2.33
N TYR A 204 0.28 -14.16 1.41
CA TYR A 204 0.02 -12.74 1.26
C TYR A 204 1.22 -11.87 0.86
N ILE A 205 2.30 -12.48 0.36
CA ILE A 205 3.50 -11.76 -0.06
C ILE A 205 3.39 -11.41 -1.54
N ASN A 206 3.39 -10.11 -1.83
CA ASN A 206 3.41 -9.57 -3.17
C ASN A 206 4.86 -9.43 -3.62
N GLU A 207 5.27 -10.19 -4.63
CA GLU A 207 6.66 -10.30 -5.06
C GLU A 207 6.95 -9.60 -6.37
N MET A 208 8.19 -9.12 -6.47
CA MET A 208 8.79 -8.65 -7.71
C MET A 208 9.34 -9.83 -8.51
N VAL A 209 9.05 -9.84 -9.81
CA VAL A 209 9.53 -10.87 -10.73
C VAL A 209 10.13 -10.25 -11.98
N ILE A 210 10.99 -11.01 -12.66
CA ILE A 210 11.41 -10.69 -14.03
C ILE A 210 10.63 -11.58 -14.98
N LYS A 211 9.98 -10.98 -15.97
CA LYS A 211 9.27 -11.65 -17.05
C LYS A 211 9.70 -11.11 -18.39
N ASP A 212 9.69 -11.98 -19.39
CA ASP A 212 9.80 -11.57 -20.79
C ASP A 212 8.46 -11.00 -21.24
N THR A 213 8.48 -9.75 -21.69
CA THR A 213 7.34 -9.10 -22.32
C THR A 213 7.53 -9.12 -23.84
N PRO A 214 6.44 -9.29 -24.63
CA PRO A 214 6.54 -9.36 -26.07
C PRO A 214 7.24 -8.16 -26.72
N ASP A 215 7.02 -6.97 -26.16
CA ASP A 215 7.43 -5.70 -26.78
C ASP A 215 8.75 -5.15 -26.24
N ALA A 216 9.14 -5.50 -25.02
CA ALA A 216 10.29 -4.86 -24.33
C ALA A 216 11.30 -5.87 -23.74
N GLY A 217 11.13 -7.18 -23.97
CA GLY A 217 12.02 -8.20 -23.44
C GLY A 217 11.88 -8.37 -21.92
N LYS A 218 13.01 -8.62 -21.24
CA LYS A 218 13.01 -8.87 -19.79
C LYS A 218 12.73 -7.59 -19.02
N GLN A 219 11.65 -7.59 -18.26
CA GLN A 219 11.25 -6.47 -17.42
C GLN A 219 11.00 -6.93 -15.98
N THR A 220 11.37 -6.07 -15.04
CA THR A 220 11.05 -6.22 -13.62
C THR A 220 9.65 -5.69 -13.38
N MET A 221 8.82 -6.46 -12.68
CA MET A 221 7.44 -6.05 -12.41
C MET A 221 6.93 -6.60 -11.09
N LEU A 222 5.98 -5.88 -10.51
CA LEU A 222 5.13 -6.39 -9.43
C LEU A 222 4.17 -7.42 -10.03
N TRP A 223 4.18 -8.66 -9.52
CA TRP A 223 3.38 -9.74 -10.09
C TRP A 223 1.97 -9.82 -9.51
N HIS A 224 1.85 -9.69 -8.21
CA HIS A 224 0.58 -9.72 -7.47
C HIS A 224 0.34 -8.42 -6.71
N CYS A 225 -0.92 -8.16 -6.38
CA CYS A 225 -1.34 -6.99 -5.62
C CYS A 225 -2.49 -7.39 -4.69
N PHE A 226 -2.15 -8.15 -3.63
CA PHE A 226 -3.08 -8.71 -2.67
C PHE A 226 -2.96 -8.03 -1.30
N SER A 227 -4.09 -7.87 -0.63
CA SER A 227 -4.15 -7.55 0.80
C SER A 227 -3.95 -8.82 1.64
N SER A 228 -3.77 -8.65 2.95
CA SER A 228 -3.70 -9.78 3.89
C SER A 228 -5.08 -10.32 4.32
N GLN A 229 -6.14 -10.06 3.56
CA GLN A 229 -7.47 -10.55 3.83
C GLN A 229 -7.52 -12.08 3.76
N VAL A 230 -7.98 -12.72 4.84
CA VAL A 230 -8.05 -14.19 4.94
C VAL A 230 -9.15 -14.76 4.05
N LYS A 231 -10.30 -14.08 3.99
CA LYS A 231 -11.40 -14.49 3.13
C LYS A 231 -10.98 -14.40 1.68
N GLN A 232 -11.25 -15.44 0.93
CA GLN A 232 -11.03 -15.46 -0.52
C GLN A 232 -12.20 -14.75 -1.24
N ASP A 233 -12.43 -13.50 -0.89
CA ASP A 233 -13.41 -12.62 -1.51
C ASP A 233 -12.72 -11.54 -2.34
N SER A 234 -13.51 -10.65 -2.94
CA SER A 234 -13.00 -9.57 -3.77
C SER A 234 -12.09 -8.60 -3.02
N GLU A 235 -12.25 -8.46 -1.71
CA GLU A 235 -11.44 -7.56 -0.87
C GLU A 235 -10.00 -8.06 -0.64
N ARG A 236 -9.66 -9.25 -1.12
CA ARG A 236 -8.29 -9.72 -1.22
C ARG A 236 -7.48 -8.90 -2.22
N PHE A 237 -8.13 -8.37 -3.26
CA PHE A 237 -7.47 -7.56 -4.27
C PHE A 237 -7.36 -6.10 -3.83
N LEU A 238 -6.14 -5.55 -3.81
CA LEU A 238 -5.91 -4.16 -3.42
C LEU A 238 -6.64 -3.15 -4.33
N SER A 239 -6.87 -3.49 -5.59
CA SER A 239 -7.66 -2.68 -6.51
C SER A 239 -9.09 -2.46 -6.00
N ILE A 240 -9.73 -3.50 -5.48
CA ILE A 240 -11.07 -3.42 -4.89
C ILE A 240 -11.06 -2.65 -3.57
N VAL A 241 -10.05 -2.87 -2.73
CA VAL A 241 -9.91 -2.10 -1.48
C VAL A 241 -9.72 -0.61 -1.77
N ARG A 242 -8.92 -0.27 -2.79
CA ARG A 242 -8.70 1.12 -3.22
C ARG A 242 -9.97 1.74 -3.82
N LEU A 243 -10.77 0.98 -4.57
CA LEU A 243 -12.09 1.43 -5.03
C LEU A 243 -13.00 1.75 -3.84
N ASN A 244 -13.06 0.87 -2.84
CA ASN A 244 -13.85 1.10 -1.64
C ASN A 244 -13.41 2.36 -0.87
N LEU A 245 -12.10 2.59 -0.76
CA LEU A 245 -11.55 3.82 -0.16
C LEU A 245 -11.89 5.06 -0.99
N TYR A 246 -11.82 4.97 -2.32
CA TYR A 246 -12.21 6.05 -3.21
C TYR A 246 -13.69 6.42 -3.04
N LEU A 247 -14.57 5.42 -3.07
CA LEU A 247 -16.02 5.63 -2.84
C LEU A 247 -16.30 6.25 -1.48
N LYS A 248 -15.64 5.76 -0.41
CA LYS A 248 -15.78 6.31 0.94
C LYS A 248 -15.40 7.79 0.98
N LYS A 249 -14.25 8.15 0.39
CA LYS A 249 -13.76 9.54 0.35
C LYS A 249 -14.61 10.45 -0.52
N PHE A 250 -15.19 9.92 -1.59
CA PHE A 250 -16.12 10.65 -2.44
C PHE A 250 -17.48 10.86 -1.73
N LEU A 251 -18.04 9.79 -1.13
CA LEU A 251 -19.37 9.85 -0.53
C LEU A 251 -19.43 10.67 0.75
N ARG A 252 -18.35 10.65 1.58
CA ARG A 252 -18.33 11.36 2.87
C ARG A 252 -18.65 12.85 2.76
N PRO A 253 -17.97 13.67 1.91
CA PRO A 253 -18.29 15.09 1.79
C PRO A 253 -19.72 15.34 1.26
N VAL A 254 -20.21 14.48 0.38
CA VAL A 254 -21.59 14.58 -0.11
C VAL A 254 -22.58 14.32 1.02
N LEU A 255 -22.43 13.22 1.75
CA LEU A 255 -23.33 12.83 2.82
C LEU A 255 -23.27 13.80 4.01
N ASN A 256 -22.12 14.39 4.31
CA ASN A 256 -21.96 15.37 5.38
C ASN A 256 -22.85 16.61 5.19
N LYS A 257 -23.23 16.96 3.97
CA LYS A 257 -24.16 18.08 3.69
C LYS A 257 -25.57 17.80 4.20
N TYR A 258 -25.90 16.53 4.39
CA TYR A 258 -27.25 16.07 4.73
C TYR A 258 -27.35 15.59 6.20
N ILE A 259 -26.32 15.79 6.99
CA ILE A 259 -26.38 15.56 8.44
C ILE A 259 -27.41 16.54 9.01
N GLU A 260 -28.28 16.07 9.89
CA GLU A 260 -29.40 16.82 10.49
C GLU A 260 -30.57 17.15 9.52
N GLU A 261 -30.49 16.78 8.23
CA GLU A 261 -31.60 16.91 7.33
C GLU A 261 -32.70 15.86 7.64
N PRO A 262 -33.99 16.19 7.46
CA PRO A 262 -35.06 15.23 7.67
C PRO A 262 -34.91 13.97 6.81
N ASN A 263 -35.14 12.80 7.39
CA ASN A 263 -35.14 11.52 6.70
C ASN A 263 -36.41 11.34 5.85
N VAL A 264 -36.45 12.04 4.72
CA VAL A 264 -37.57 12.04 3.78
C VAL A 264 -37.10 11.77 2.36
N TRP A 265 -38.01 11.29 1.51
CA TRP A 265 -37.75 10.97 0.12
C TRP A 265 -37.06 12.11 -0.66
N SER A 266 -37.45 13.36 -0.44
CA SER A 266 -36.84 14.51 -1.12
C SER A 266 -35.37 14.68 -0.76
N THR A 267 -34.93 14.35 0.46
CA THR A 267 -33.52 14.36 0.88
C THR A 267 -32.75 13.24 0.19
N TRP A 268 -33.32 12.03 0.16
CA TRP A 268 -32.70 10.89 -0.53
C TRP A 268 -32.55 11.13 -2.04
N LYS A 269 -33.57 11.75 -2.65
CA LYS A 269 -33.50 12.12 -4.08
C LYS A 269 -32.41 13.13 -4.36
N ARG A 270 -32.19 14.12 -3.47
CA ARG A 270 -31.07 15.09 -3.61
C ARG A 270 -29.73 14.41 -3.51
N ILE A 271 -29.53 13.53 -2.52
CA ILE A 271 -28.30 12.74 -2.38
C ILE A 271 -28.05 11.93 -3.65
N TRP A 272 -29.08 11.24 -4.14
CA TRP A 272 -28.99 10.44 -5.34
C TRP A 272 -28.55 11.24 -6.56
N LEU A 273 -29.12 12.41 -6.78
CA LEU A 273 -28.74 13.28 -7.89
C LEU A 273 -27.30 13.78 -7.83
N GLU A 274 -26.73 13.91 -6.63
CA GLU A 274 -25.30 14.27 -6.47
C GLU A 274 -24.36 13.06 -6.67
N VAL A 275 -24.78 11.86 -6.26
CA VAL A 275 -23.93 10.66 -6.25
C VAL A 275 -23.98 9.94 -7.61
N LYS A 276 -25.17 9.86 -8.23
CA LYS A 276 -25.40 9.10 -9.46
C LYS A 276 -24.41 9.37 -10.58
N PRO A 277 -24.08 10.63 -10.95
CA PRO A 277 -23.18 10.90 -12.07
C PRO A 277 -21.78 10.29 -11.88
N THR A 278 -21.27 10.29 -10.63
CA THR A 278 -19.97 9.68 -10.32
C THR A 278 -20.05 8.15 -10.38
N LEU A 279 -21.14 7.55 -9.89
CA LEU A 279 -21.31 6.10 -9.99
C LEU A 279 -21.48 5.63 -11.43
N ASP A 280 -22.20 6.38 -12.26
CA ASP A 280 -22.32 6.12 -13.70
C ASP A 280 -20.94 6.17 -14.37
N SER A 281 -20.12 7.21 -14.08
CA SER A 281 -18.75 7.32 -14.59
C SER A 281 -17.87 6.14 -14.18
N LEU A 282 -18.00 5.64 -12.96
CA LEU A 282 -17.25 4.47 -12.50
C LEU A 282 -17.65 3.17 -13.23
N VAL A 283 -18.91 3.05 -13.64
CA VAL A 283 -19.37 1.94 -14.50
C VAL A 283 -18.81 2.11 -15.90
N ASP A 284 -18.86 3.31 -16.48
CA ASP A 284 -18.32 3.60 -17.81
C ASP A 284 -16.80 3.40 -17.91
N GLU A 285 -16.08 3.60 -16.79
CA GLU A 285 -14.64 3.40 -16.68
C GLU A 285 -14.23 1.97 -16.27
N ASP A 286 -15.15 1.02 -16.27
CA ASP A 286 -14.94 -0.37 -15.84
C ASP A 286 -14.36 -0.48 -14.41
N ALA A 287 -14.72 0.44 -13.52
CA ALA A 287 -14.37 0.37 -12.11
C ALA A 287 -15.27 -0.61 -11.36
N MET A 288 -16.52 -0.68 -11.76
CA MET A 288 -17.54 -1.61 -11.28
C MET A 288 -18.46 -2.02 -12.43
N THR A 289 -19.09 -3.17 -12.31
CA THR A 289 -20.00 -3.69 -13.34
C THR A 289 -21.38 -3.02 -13.24
N GLU A 290 -21.85 -2.86 -12.03
CA GLU A 290 -23.17 -2.29 -11.73
C GLU A 290 -23.21 -1.79 -10.28
N TYR A 291 -24.19 -0.97 -9.96
CA TYR A 291 -24.47 -0.58 -8.59
C TYR A 291 -25.99 -0.53 -8.37
N THR A 292 -26.41 -0.70 -7.13
CA THR A 292 -27.83 -0.61 -6.73
C THR A 292 -27.98 0.48 -5.69
N TRP A 293 -28.93 1.39 -5.94
CA TRP A 293 -29.31 2.40 -4.98
C TRP A 293 -30.49 1.91 -4.16
N MET A 294 -30.29 1.70 -2.86
CA MET A 294 -31.30 1.19 -1.95
C MET A 294 -32.22 2.28 -1.32
N GLY A 295 -32.05 3.52 -1.72
CA GLY A 295 -32.92 4.64 -1.34
C GLY A 295 -34.09 4.86 -2.29
N ASP A 296 -34.35 3.98 -3.28
CA ASP A 296 -35.46 4.06 -4.16
C ASP A 296 -36.74 3.47 -3.53
N GLN A 297 -37.89 4.00 -3.88
CA GLN A 297 -39.20 3.57 -3.28
C GLN A 297 -39.51 2.08 -3.47
N ASP A 298 -38.87 1.45 -4.46
CA ASP A 298 -39.05 0.03 -4.75
C ASP A 298 -38.09 -0.91 -4.00
N ALA A 299 -37.04 -0.36 -3.36
CA ALA A 299 -36.08 -1.14 -2.64
C ALA A 299 -36.33 -1.12 -1.14
N THR A 300 -37.24 -1.95 -0.69
CA THR A 300 -37.56 -2.21 0.71
C THR A 300 -38.36 -1.13 1.45
N SER A 301 -39.42 -1.59 1.99
CA SER A 301 -40.32 -0.88 2.87
C SER A 301 -39.59 0.10 3.79
N TRP A 302 -39.78 1.37 3.51
CA TRP A 302 -39.54 2.46 4.47
C TRP A 302 -40.25 2.21 5.80
N ASP A 303 -41.22 1.29 5.81
CA ASP A 303 -41.92 0.79 6.99
C ASP A 303 -40.94 0.12 7.99
N ASP A 304 -39.87 -0.53 7.53
CA ASP A 304 -38.88 -1.15 8.42
C ASP A 304 -37.96 -0.13 9.10
N LEU A 305 -37.75 1.05 8.52
CA LEU A 305 -36.95 2.13 9.11
C LEU A 305 -37.78 3.05 10.03
N SER A 306 -39.09 3.11 9.83
CA SER A 306 -40.00 3.93 10.65
C SER A 306 -40.41 3.27 11.98
N VAL A 307 -40.13 1.96 12.14
CA VAL A 307 -40.53 1.19 13.35
C VAL A 307 -39.48 1.23 14.46
N ASN A 308 -38.26 1.72 14.18
CA ASN A 308 -37.17 1.76 15.14
C ASN A 308 -36.78 3.17 15.66
N ASN A 309 -37.69 4.13 15.58
CA ASN A 309 -37.60 5.42 16.26
C ASN A 309 -38.63 5.57 17.36
#